data_f8369725c84e33c23e5855cab2045249
#
_entry.id   f8369725c84e33c23e5855cab2045249
#
_cell.length_a   1.000
_cell.length_b   1.000
_cell.length_c   1.000
_cell.angle_alpha   90.00
_cell.angle_beta   90.00
_cell.angle_gamma   90.00
#
_symmetry.space_group_name_H-M   'P 1'
#
loop_
_entity.id
_entity.type
_entity.pdbx_description
1 polymer ?
#
loop_
_entity_poly.entity_id
_entity_poly.type
_entity_poly.pdbx_seq_one_letter_code
_entity_poly.pdbx_strand_id
1 'polypeptide(L)'
;MPSATVQQQMPVSSAEVFALLHDYSRRLEWDTLLCEARLTRGHEQAGPGATSLCVGKPWFGRIGIETRYVTFKPGEIAAVEMINRPPFFDHFAASIRHQDNDGGSLAIYKLQFTARPRWLRFFLHPFMLRELRRETHRRLEALAAFLSLGR
;
A
#
# COMPACT_ATOMS: atom_id res chain seq x y z
N MET A 1 -7.69 -6.68 -16.18
CA MET A 1 -6.63 -6.21 -15.25
C MET A 1 -6.81 -6.91 -13.90
N PRO A 2 -5.81 -7.69 -13.46
CA PRO A 2 -5.93 -8.37 -12.17
C PRO A 2 -6.13 -7.39 -11.02
N SER A 3 -7.00 -7.75 -10.09
CA SER A 3 -7.28 -6.92 -8.92
C SER A 3 -7.52 -7.79 -7.70
N ALA A 4 -7.27 -7.23 -6.52
CA ALA A 4 -7.54 -7.87 -5.24
C ALA A 4 -8.07 -6.86 -4.26
N THR A 5 -8.91 -7.32 -3.35
CA THR A 5 -9.43 -6.51 -2.24
C THR A 5 -9.13 -7.25 -0.94
N VAL A 6 -8.54 -6.55 0.01
CA VAL A 6 -8.20 -7.07 1.32
C VAL A 6 -8.80 -6.16 2.38
N GLN A 7 -9.47 -6.74 3.36
CA GLN A 7 -10.07 -5.99 4.46
C GLN A 7 -9.40 -6.39 5.77
N GLN A 8 -9.26 -5.42 6.66
CA GLN A 8 -8.69 -5.65 7.99
C GLN A 8 -9.37 -4.75 9.01
N GLN A 9 -9.83 -5.37 10.09
CA GLN A 9 -10.35 -4.61 11.24
C GLN A 9 -9.18 -3.99 11.99
N MET A 10 -9.29 -2.70 12.26
CA MET A 10 -8.30 -1.92 13.00
C MET A 10 -8.81 -1.59 14.40
N PRO A 11 -7.93 -1.55 15.40
CA PRO A 11 -8.35 -1.32 16.81
C PRO A 11 -8.59 0.15 17.13
N VAL A 12 -8.34 1.06 16.19
CA VAL A 12 -8.44 2.50 16.40
C VAL A 12 -9.27 3.16 15.30
N SER A 13 -9.56 4.45 15.45
CA SER A 13 -10.37 5.20 14.49
C SER A 13 -9.72 5.28 13.11
N SER A 14 -10.53 5.52 12.09
CA SER A 14 -10.04 5.69 10.73
C SER A 14 -9.04 6.84 10.61
N ALA A 15 -9.23 7.91 11.38
CA ALA A 15 -8.30 9.05 11.37
C ALA A 15 -6.91 8.63 11.87
N GLU A 16 -6.85 7.83 12.94
CA GLU A 16 -5.57 7.36 13.48
C GLU A 16 -4.87 6.38 12.53
N VAL A 17 -5.63 5.46 11.94
CA VAL A 17 -5.07 4.51 10.96
C VAL A 17 -4.51 5.26 9.77
N PHE A 18 -5.28 6.20 9.23
CA PHE A 18 -4.88 6.98 8.06
C PHE A 18 -3.60 7.76 8.35
N ALA A 19 -3.54 8.43 9.49
CA ALA A 19 -2.37 9.24 9.85
C ALA A 19 -1.10 8.40 9.92
N LEU A 20 -1.16 7.23 10.57
CA LEU A 20 0.01 6.36 10.67
C LEU A 20 0.40 5.75 9.32
N LEU A 21 -0.58 5.29 8.57
CA LEU A 21 -0.34 4.61 7.29
C LEU A 21 0.37 5.52 6.29
N HIS A 22 0.04 6.79 6.29
CA HIS A 22 0.62 7.77 5.36
C HIS A 22 1.76 8.58 5.97
N ASP A 23 2.21 8.22 7.17
CA ASP A 23 3.41 8.80 7.78
C ASP A 23 4.63 7.97 7.36
N TYR A 24 5.32 8.43 6.33
CA TYR A 24 6.45 7.68 5.75
C TYR A 24 7.65 7.61 6.70
N SER A 25 7.77 8.53 7.65
CA SER A 25 8.83 8.48 8.65
C SER A 25 8.69 7.29 9.59
N ARG A 26 7.49 6.76 9.73
CA ARG A 26 7.19 5.62 10.61
C ARG A 26 6.83 4.35 9.85
N ARG A 27 6.82 4.39 8.52
CA ARG A 27 6.35 3.29 7.69
C ARG A 27 7.06 1.97 7.96
N LEU A 28 8.38 2.01 8.12
CA LEU A 28 9.16 0.79 8.33
C LEU A 28 9.01 0.20 9.73
N GLU A 29 8.41 0.92 10.67
CA GLU A 29 8.16 0.39 12.01
C GLU A 29 7.12 -0.75 12.00
N TRP A 30 6.21 -0.74 11.04
CA TRP A 30 5.14 -1.73 10.99
C TRP A 30 5.03 -2.48 9.66
N ASP A 31 5.53 -1.94 8.55
CA ASP A 31 5.34 -2.53 7.23
C ASP A 31 6.30 -3.71 7.02
N THR A 32 5.73 -4.91 6.90
CA THR A 32 6.51 -6.14 6.80
C THR A 32 7.11 -6.38 5.43
N LEU A 33 6.65 -5.67 4.41
CA LEU A 33 7.09 -5.88 3.02
C LEU A 33 8.26 -4.99 2.64
N LEU A 34 8.36 -3.79 3.22
CA LEU A 34 9.25 -2.76 2.73
C LEU A 34 10.57 -2.70 3.50
N CYS A 35 11.66 -2.41 2.79
CA CYS A 35 12.95 -2.07 3.37
C CYS A 35 13.26 -0.57 3.21
N GLU A 36 12.52 0.14 2.36
CA GLU A 36 12.66 1.58 2.18
C GLU A 36 11.29 2.16 1.88
N ALA A 37 10.98 3.30 2.50
CA ALA A 37 9.75 4.04 2.24
C ALA A 37 10.02 5.52 2.49
N ARG A 38 9.80 6.36 1.48
CA ARG A 38 10.04 7.80 1.59
C ARG A 38 9.22 8.57 0.58
N LEU A 39 8.98 9.83 0.89
CA LEU A 39 8.41 10.78 -0.07
C LEU A 39 9.51 11.21 -1.04
N THR A 40 9.14 11.52 -2.27
CA THR A 40 10.08 11.86 -3.32
C THR A 40 9.77 13.25 -3.88
N ARG A 41 10.64 13.74 -4.76
CA ARG A 41 10.46 15.00 -5.51
C ARG A 41 10.23 16.20 -4.61
N GLY A 42 10.89 16.21 -3.42
CA GLY A 42 10.83 17.35 -2.50
C GLY A 42 9.57 17.43 -1.64
N HIS A 43 8.68 16.45 -1.71
CA HIS A 43 7.51 16.43 -0.84
C HIS A 43 7.90 16.08 0.59
N GLU A 44 7.36 16.81 1.55
CA GLU A 44 7.65 16.62 2.98
C GLU A 44 6.52 15.87 3.70
N GLN A 45 5.32 15.91 3.15
CA GLN A 45 4.14 15.26 3.73
C GLN A 45 3.33 14.59 2.63
N ALA A 46 2.67 13.47 2.96
CA ALA A 46 1.68 12.88 2.07
C ALA A 46 0.52 13.83 1.88
N GLY A 47 0.00 13.89 0.68
CA GLY A 47 -1.10 14.77 0.34
C GLY A 47 -1.42 14.68 -1.15
N PRO A 48 -2.42 15.42 -1.64
CA PRO A 48 -2.78 15.38 -3.05
C PRO A 48 -1.57 15.71 -3.94
N GLY A 49 -1.30 14.85 -4.91
CA GLY A 49 -0.19 15.03 -5.84
C GLY A 49 1.19 14.68 -5.29
N ALA A 50 1.33 14.34 -4.02
CA ALA A 50 2.59 13.93 -3.44
C ALA A 50 3.05 12.61 -4.04
N THR A 51 4.37 12.43 -4.14
CA THR A 51 4.97 11.21 -4.67
C THR A 51 5.77 10.50 -3.59
N SER A 52 5.82 9.17 -3.68
CA SER A 52 6.55 8.34 -2.72
C SER A 52 7.21 7.17 -3.42
N LEU A 53 8.30 6.69 -2.83
CA LEU A 53 8.98 5.47 -3.27
C LEU A 53 8.92 4.44 -2.14
N CYS A 54 8.46 3.25 -2.47
CA CYS A 54 8.42 2.11 -1.57
C CYS A 54 9.20 0.97 -2.21
N VAL A 55 10.20 0.44 -1.50
CA VAL A 55 11.06 -0.63 -2.00
C VAL A 55 10.84 -1.88 -1.17
N GLY A 56 10.50 -2.99 -1.83
CA GLY A 56 10.30 -4.28 -1.18
C GLY A 56 11.60 -4.87 -0.65
N LYS A 57 11.48 -5.69 0.40
CA LYS A 57 12.63 -6.38 1.00
C LYS A 57 13.34 -7.30 -0.02
N PRO A 58 14.59 -7.73 0.26
CA PRO A 58 15.34 -8.56 -0.69
C PRO A 58 14.61 -9.82 -1.15
N TRP A 59 13.84 -10.47 -0.28
CA TRP A 59 13.06 -11.66 -0.65
C TRP A 59 11.91 -11.34 -1.61
N PHE A 60 11.53 -10.07 -1.75
CA PHE A 60 10.56 -9.59 -2.72
C PHE A 60 11.26 -8.86 -3.89
N GLY A 61 12.55 -9.13 -4.11
CA GLY A 61 13.31 -8.65 -5.26
C GLY A 61 13.74 -7.19 -5.20
N ARG A 62 13.59 -6.50 -4.07
CA ARG A 62 13.91 -5.08 -3.92
C ARG A 62 13.24 -4.22 -4.99
N ILE A 63 12.05 -4.60 -5.41
CA ILE A 63 11.31 -3.85 -6.41
C ILE A 63 10.87 -2.53 -5.81
N GLY A 64 11.23 -1.43 -6.47
CA GLY A 64 10.86 -0.08 -6.05
C GLY A 64 9.71 0.45 -6.89
N ILE A 65 8.62 0.79 -6.23
CA ILE A 65 7.45 1.37 -6.88
C ILE A 65 7.31 2.81 -6.43
N GLU A 66 7.41 3.74 -7.37
CA GLU A 66 7.16 5.15 -7.11
C GLU A 66 5.72 5.45 -7.51
N THR A 67 4.96 6.05 -6.60
CA THR A 67 3.55 6.34 -6.82
C THR A 67 3.25 7.81 -6.56
N ARG A 68 2.12 8.28 -7.14
CA ARG A 68 1.58 9.61 -6.89
C ARG A 68 0.18 9.46 -6.30
N TYR A 69 -0.11 10.25 -5.27
CA TYR A 69 -1.47 10.32 -4.73
C TYR A 69 -2.38 11.03 -5.71
N VAL A 70 -3.40 10.32 -6.19
CA VAL A 70 -4.42 10.87 -7.10
C VAL A 70 -5.69 11.23 -6.34
N THR A 71 -5.92 10.63 -5.17
CA THR A 71 -6.99 10.96 -4.24
C THR A 71 -6.42 10.94 -2.84
N PHE A 72 -6.73 11.97 -2.05
CA PHE A 72 -6.24 12.05 -0.68
C PHE A 72 -7.25 12.80 0.16
N LYS A 73 -8.04 12.06 0.93
CA LYS A 73 -9.06 12.59 1.86
C LYS A 73 -8.78 12.02 3.24
N PRO A 74 -8.12 12.78 4.14
CA PRO A 74 -7.71 12.27 5.44
C PRO A 74 -8.81 11.57 6.21
N GLY A 75 -8.51 10.38 6.69
CA GLY A 75 -9.46 9.55 7.45
C GLY A 75 -10.50 8.81 6.62
N GLU A 76 -10.56 9.05 5.32
CA GLU A 76 -11.57 8.43 4.45
C GLU A 76 -10.95 7.53 3.38
N ILE A 77 -10.16 8.11 2.48
CA ILE A 77 -9.60 7.36 1.35
C ILE A 77 -8.31 8.00 0.84
N ALA A 78 -7.38 7.15 0.45
CA ALA A 78 -6.21 7.56 -0.33
C ALA A 78 -6.07 6.60 -1.51
N ALA A 79 -5.73 7.15 -2.67
CA ALA A 79 -5.50 6.35 -3.87
C ALA A 79 -4.20 6.81 -4.52
N VAL A 80 -3.45 5.84 -5.02
CA VAL A 80 -2.16 6.10 -5.66
C VAL A 80 -2.08 5.39 -7.01
N GLU A 81 -1.28 5.93 -7.91
CA GLU A 81 -0.93 5.26 -9.15
C GLU A 81 0.59 5.27 -9.33
N MET A 82 1.11 4.21 -9.91
CA MET A 82 2.54 4.06 -10.19
C MET A 82 2.97 5.02 -11.28
N ILE A 83 4.10 5.69 -11.08
CA ILE A 83 4.66 6.65 -12.04
C ILE A 83 6.04 6.27 -12.55
N ASN A 84 6.62 5.17 -12.07
CA ASN A 84 7.88 4.64 -12.59
C ASN A 84 7.63 3.32 -13.34
N ARG A 85 8.70 2.69 -13.83
CA ARG A 85 8.61 1.43 -14.57
C ARG A 85 9.57 0.39 -13.98
N PRO A 86 9.25 -0.14 -12.80
CA PRO A 86 10.08 -1.17 -12.18
C PRO A 86 9.96 -2.50 -12.91
N PRO A 87 10.85 -3.47 -12.61
CA PRO A 87 10.71 -4.81 -13.18
C PRO A 87 9.35 -5.43 -12.84
N PHE A 88 8.80 -6.19 -13.77
CA PHE A 88 7.57 -6.97 -13.66
C PHE A 88 6.27 -6.17 -13.62
N PHE A 89 6.30 -4.87 -13.40
CA PHE A 89 5.08 -4.04 -13.37
C PHE A 89 5.02 -3.12 -14.59
N ASP A 90 3.95 -3.24 -15.35
CA ASP A 90 3.63 -2.30 -16.42
C ASP A 90 2.72 -1.19 -15.88
N HIS A 91 1.78 -1.55 -15.01
CA HIS A 91 0.86 -0.62 -14.38
C HIS A 91 0.54 -1.11 -12.97
N PHE A 92 0.33 -0.18 -12.05
CA PHE A 92 -0.08 -0.49 -10.69
C PHE A 92 -0.84 0.70 -10.12
N ALA A 93 -1.97 0.40 -9.50
CA ALA A 93 -2.75 1.40 -8.75
C ALA A 93 -3.33 0.73 -7.51
N ALA A 94 -3.51 1.51 -6.47
CA ALA A 94 -4.06 1.02 -5.22
C ALA A 94 -4.85 2.10 -4.52
N SER A 95 -5.84 1.69 -3.74
CA SER A 95 -6.58 2.59 -2.87
C SER A 95 -6.80 1.93 -1.53
N ILE A 96 -6.89 2.75 -0.49
CA ILE A 96 -7.29 2.28 0.82
C ILE A 96 -8.40 3.18 1.34
N ARG A 97 -9.51 2.57 1.72
CA ARG A 97 -10.68 3.25 2.26
C ARG A 97 -10.86 2.85 3.71
N HIS A 98 -11.31 3.79 4.52
CA HIS A 98 -11.51 3.58 5.95
C HIS A 98 -12.95 3.88 6.33
N GLN A 99 -13.50 3.05 7.22
CA GLN A 99 -14.85 3.23 7.76
C GLN A 99 -14.82 3.01 9.26
N ASP A 100 -15.23 4.01 10.03
CA ASP A 100 -15.34 3.84 11.48
C ASP A 100 -16.44 2.85 11.82
N ASN A 101 -16.23 2.08 12.90
CA ASN A 101 -17.20 1.15 13.44
C ASN A 101 -17.04 1.04 14.96
N ASP A 102 -17.83 0.19 15.61
CA ASP A 102 -17.85 0.07 17.06
C ASP A 102 -16.52 -0.43 17.64
N GLY A 103 -15.78 -1.25 16.89
CA GLY A 103 -14.49 -1.80 17.35
C GLY A 103 -13.28 -0.98 16.94
N GLY A 104 -13.47 0.17 16.30
CA GLY A 104 -12.40 1.00 15.80
C GLY A 104 -12.67 1.44 14.37
N SER A 105 -12.11 0.75 13.38
CA SER A 105 -12.38 1.03 11.97
C SER A 105 -12.08 -0.18 11.09
N LEU A 106 -12.66 -0.17 9.90
CA LEU A 106 -12.38 -1.19 8.88
C LEU A 106 -11.56 -0.54 7.78
N ALA A 107 -10.40 -1.13 7.46
CA ALA A 107 -9.57 -0.73 6.33
C ALA A 107 -9.84 -1.65 5.15
N ILE A 108 -10.11 -1.07 3.99
CA ILE A 108 -10.41 -1.80 2.76
C ILE A 108 -9.37 -1.39 1.73
N TYR A 109 -8.44 -2.29 1.44
CA TYR A 109 -7.33 -2.06 0.50
C TYR A 109 -7.66 -2.75 -0.82
N LYS A 110 -7.64 -1.99 -1.90
CA LYS A 110 -7.87 -2.52 -3.25
C LYS A 110 -6.67 -2.20 -4.12
N LEU A 111 -6.18 -3.21 -4.83
CA LEU A 111 -5.07 -3.02 -5.76
C LEU A 111 -5.43 -3.59 -7.12
N GLN A 112 -4.81 -3.04 -8.15
CA GLN A 112 -4.90 -3.55 -9.51
C GLN A 112 -3.57 -3.32 -10.22
N PHE A 113 -3.22 -4.21 -11.15
CA PHE A 113 -1.93 -4.11 -11.84
C PHE A 113 -1.98 -4.82 -13.18
N THR A 114 -0.99 -4.52 -14.02
CA THR A 114 -0.65 -5.35 -15.16
C THR A 114 0.84 -5.64 -15.11
N ALA A 115 1.21 -6.84 -15.54
CA ALA A 115 2.59 -7.29 -15.51
C ALA A 115 3.27 -7.10 -16.86
N ARG A 116 4.60 -7.07 -16.85
CA ARG A 116 5.41 -7.10 -18.06
C ARG A 116 6.54 -8.10 -17.88
N PRO A 117 7.05 -8.72 -18.96
CA PRO A 117 6.66 -8.51 -20.36
C PRO A 117 5.28 -9.10 -20.67
N ARG A 118 4.64 -8.55 -21.70
CA ARG A 118 3.26 -8.93 -22.06
C ARG A 118 3.10 -10.41 -22.37
N TRP A 119 4.09 -11.01 -23.02
CA TRP A 119 4.03 -12.42 -23.41
C TRP A 119 4.08 -13.38 -22.21
N LEU A 120 4.45 -12.91 -21.01
CA LEU A 120 4.44 -13.71 -19.79
C LEU A 120 3.22 -13.45 -18.91
N ARG A 121 2.32 -12.53 -19.29
CA ARG A 121 1.18 -12.14 -18.44
C ARG A 121 0.31 -13.33 -18.01
N PHE A 122 0.11 -14.29 -18.90
CA PHE A 122 -0.71 -15.45 -18.60
C PHE A 122 -0.19 -16.20 -17.35
N PHE A 123 1.12 -16.25 -17.17
CA PHE A 123 1.74 -16.91 -16.00
C PHE A 123 1.94 -15.93 -14.85
N LEU A 124 2.34 -14.69 -15.15
CA LEU A 124 2.69 -13.72 -14.11
C LEU A 124 1.49 -13.20 -13.35
N HIS A 125 0.36 -12.95 -14.01
CA HIS A 125 -0.81 -12.38 -13.36
C HIS A 125 -1.33 -13.24 -12.19
N PRO A 126 -1.57 -14.56 -12.36
CA PRO A 126 -2.02 -15.37 -11.23
C PRO A 126 -1.01 -15.43 -10.10
N PHE A 127 0.28 -15.56 -10.43
CA PHE A 127 1.34 -15.64 -9.43
C PHE A 127 1.47 -14.32 -8.66
N MET A 128 1.57 -13.20 -9.38
CA MET A 128 1.71 -11.88 -8.76
C MET A 128 0.48 -11.52 -7.95
N LEU A 129 -0.72 -11.83 -8.46
CA LEU A 129 -1.95 -11.54 -7.74
C LEU A 129 -1.98 -12.28 -6.39
N ARG A 130 -1.61 -13.54 -6.39
CA ARG A 130 -1.54 -14.34 -5.16
C ARG A 130 -0.56 -13.74 -4.16
N GLU A 131 0.65 -13.39 -4.62
CA GLU A 131 1.68 -12.84 -3.75
C GLU A 131 1.32 -11.44 -3.23
N LEU A 132 0.79 -10.58 -4.09
CA LEU A 132 0.38 -9.24 -3.69
C LEU A 132 -0.78 -9.27 -2.69
N ARG A 133 -1.75 -10.16 -2.91
CA ARG A 133 -2.86 -10.32 -1.97
C ARG A 133 -2.35 -10.80 -0.61
N ARG A 134 -1.49 -11.80 -0.60
CA ARG A 134 -0.93 -12.35 0.64
C ARG A 134 -0.11 -11.31 1.38
N GLU A 135 0.74 -10.58 0.69
CA GLU A 135 1.58 -9.56 1.31
C GLU A 135 0.76 -8.37 1.80
N THR A 136 -0.26 -7.96 1.06
CA THR A 136 -1.16 -6.90 1.51
C THR A 136 -1.88 -7.30 2.80
N HIS A 137 -2.36 -8.53 2.87
CA HIS A 137 -3.01 -9.05 4.07
C HIS A 137 -2.05 -9.03 5.26
N ARG A 138 -0.82 -9.48 5.08
CA ARG A 138 0.21 -9.46 6.13
C ARG A 138 0.53 -8.04 6.59
N ARG A 139 0.63 -7.11 5.67
CA ARG A 139 0.94 -5.70 6.00
C ARG A 139 -0.18 -5.08 6.82
N LEU A 140 -1.42 -5.31 6.44
CA LEU A 140 -2.58 -4.78 7.19
C LEU A 140 -2.71 -5.43 8.56
N GLU A 141 -2.45 -6.72 8.68
CA GLU A 141 -2.42 -7.40 9.98
C GLU A 141 -1.32 -6.81 10.87
N ALA A 142 -0.14 -6.56 10.30
CA ALA A 142 0.98 -5.97 11.04
C ALA A 142 0.65 -4.56 11.50
N LEU A 143 -0.03 -3.77 10.68
CA LEU A 143 -0.49 -2.44 11.04
C LEU A 143 -1.48 -2.50 12.20
N ALA A 144 -2.45 -3.41 12.14
CA ALA A 144 -3.43 -3.59 13.22
C ALA A 144 -2.74 -3.99 14.54
N ALA A 145 -1.79 -4.91 14.46
CA ALA A 145 -1.03 -5.34 15.64
C ALA A 145 -0.20 -4.20 16.23
N PHE A 146 0.45 -3.42 15.37
CA PHE A 146 1.25 -2.26 15.79
C PHE A 146 0.38 -1.23 16.51
N LEU A 147 -0.80 -0.94 15.97
CA LEU A 147 -1.74 0.01 16.57
C LEU A 147 -2.28 -0.48 17.92
N SER A 148 -2.42 -1.80 18.09
CA SER A 148 -2.84 -2.38 19.37
C SER A 148 -1.79 -2.25 20.45
N LEU A 149 -0.50 -2.29 20.08
CA LEU A 149 0.63 -2.26 21.02
C LEU A 149 1.22 -0.87 21.20
N GLY A 150 1.20 -0.05 20.18
CA GLY A 150 1.88 1.23 20.14
C GLY A 150 1.12 2.41 20.70
N ARG A 151 0.04 2.17 21.39
CA ARG A 151 -0.84 3.22 21.92
C ARG A 151 -0.42 3.70 23.28
#